data_49ff9e5c51aaa804b65d2ee54b18adcc
#
_entry.id   49ff9e5c51aaa804b65d2ee54b18adcc
#
_cell.length_a   1.000
_cell.length_b   1.000
_cell.length_c   1.000
_cell.angle_alpha   90.00
_cell.angle_beta   90.00
_cell.angle_gamma   90.00
#
_symmetry.space_group_name_H-M   'P 1'
#
loop_
_entity.id
_entity.type
_entity.pdbx_description
1 polymer ?
#
loop_
_entity_poly.entity_id
_entity_poly.type
_entity_poly.pdbx_seq_one_letter_code
_entity_poly.pdbx_strand_id
1 'polypeptide(L)'
;MNVIILSHKRSLNKSEGLITANLNNHITLVCDVVPNKSGDRYKPFVEHIDDLVVSKKFDIIEITQKVLSCDKIYCVSENLFPVQAQLESYYGIQNLSAFAAEIFSNKQKMDDFCRTIGLGHNVPRSITPTFHTQLDVFDGDEFFTKPDIGTGSNSFYPKSEQNVPTIEYRRWNNKHHFLDHLTKLEHNNKFFEINKKGIQNENFNNVPCKIMAQKYYWSEEPSISPYGYVKNGKVDCLFYVRNAKVKYGDILDFNKNPIDQHSISKKSDIAKDMAVWSIPVSEVDEEQHKIMYGFVQTIVDKLKVKEMYFAGPDFHISGNKLIAIDFNTRIGQFINILDKLPGNNIFNNIGNEKEPEITNHLLWGCTQLKPGIVKDIKNIEVVDKYLNYLNDKIKIGMKIPEFQNLQNKKFSVNLNITGRDQQELFDNYKDANQLLHNCITY
;
A
#
# COMPACT_ATOMS: atom_id res chain seq x y z
N MET A 1 -24.56 -16.42 5.98
CA MET A 1 -23.27 -16.59 6.70
C MET A 1 -23.06 -15.39 7.61
N ASN A 2 -22.36 -15.60 8.72
CA ASN A 2 -21.90 -14.52 9.59
C ASN A 2 -20.45 -14.16 9.24
N VAL A 3 -20.22 -12.93 8.85
CA VAL A 3 -18.92 -12.44 8.37
C VAL A 3 -18.38 -11.37 9.30
N ILE A 4 -17.15 -11.55 9.76
CA ILE A 4 -16.42 -10.51 10.50
C ILE A 4 -15.46 -9.79 9.54
N ILE A 5 -15.46 -8.46 9.60
CA ILE A 5 -14.47 -7.61 8.92
C ILE A 5 -13.66 -6.85 9.97
N LEU A 6 -12.35 -7.12 10.02
CA LEU A 6 -11.42 -6.46 10.93
C LEU A 6 -10.79 -5.25 10.24
N SER A 7 -10.94 -4.07 10.83
CA SER A 7 -10.41 -2.84 10.25
C SER A 7 -10.01 -1.82 11.30
N HIS A 8 -8.83 -1.23 11.18
CA HIS A 8 -8.52 0.02 11.85
C HIS A 8 -9.27 1.19 11.22
N LYS A 9 -9.58 2.24 11.99
CA LYS A 9 -10.16 3.50 11.50
C LYS A 9 -9.49 4.00 10.22
N ARG A 10 -8.16 3.96 10.16
CA ARG A 10 -7.36 4.44 9.02
C ARG A 10 -7.51 3.59 7.75
N SER A 11 -7.94 2.36 7.91
CA SER A 11 -8.11 1.39 6.83
C SER A 11 -9.57 1.12 6.49
N LEU A 12 -10.50 1.79 7.14
CA LEU A 12 -11.93 1.52 7.04
C LEU A 12 -12.47 1.66 5.61
N ASN A 13 -11.94 2.62 4.83
CA ASN A 13 -12.28 2.77 3.42
C ASN A 13 -11.87 1.58 2.54
N LYS A 14 -10.97 0.72 3.01
CA LYS A 14 -10.59 -0.51 2.31
C LYS A 14 -11.59 -1.64 2.54
N SER A 15 -12.45 -1.52 3.56
CA SER A 15 -13.49 -2.53 3.87
C SER A 15 -14.65 -2.51 2.89
N GLU A 16 -14.81 -1.44 2.12
CA GLU A 16 -15.97 -1.23 1.26
C GLU A 16 -16.19 -2.38 0.27
N GLY A 17 -15.15 -2.80 -0.45
CA GLY A 17 -15.26 -3.92 -1.37
C GLY A 17 -15.63 -5.24 -0.69
N LEU A 18 -15.09 -5.49 0.52
CA LEU A 18 -15.46 -6.69 1.28
C LEU A 18 -16.92 -6.66 1.74
N ILE A 19 -17.43 -5.48 2.13
CA ILE A 19 -18.84 -5.31 2.46
C ILE A 19 -19.69 -5.57 1.22
N THR A 20 -19.32 -4.97 0.08
CA THR A 20 -20.04 -5.20 -1.20
C THR A 20 -20.06 -6.67 -1.60
N ALA A 21 -18.95 -7.39 -1.45
CA ALA A 21 -18.87 -8.83 -1.73
C ALA A 21 -19.71 -9.69 -0.78
N ASN A 22 -20.20 -9.14 0.32
CA ASN A 22 -20.89 -9.87 1.39
C ASN A 22 -22.30 -9.31 1.71
N LEU A 23 -22.92 -8.50 0.85
CA LEU A 23 -24.22 -7.87 1.10
C LEU A 23 -25.35 -8.85 1.44
N ASN A 24 -25.24 -10.12 1.01
CA ASN A 24 -26.22 -11.17 1.31
C ASN A 24 -25.93 -11.91 2.63
N ASN A 25 -24.92 -11.49 3.39
CA ASN A 25 -24.49 -12.10 4.63
C ASN A 25 -24.74 -11.14 5.80
N HIS A 26 -24.75 -11.67 7.01
CA HIS A 26 -24.76 -10.86 8.21
C HIS A 26 -23.33 -10.34 8.48
N ILE A 27 -23.14 -9.03 8.44
CA ILE A 27 -21.81 -8.39 8.50
C ILE A 27 -21.59 -7.75 9.85
N THR A 28 -20.58 -8.22 10.57
CA THR A 28 -20.08 -7.57 11.79
C THR A 28 -18.76 -6.85 11.48
N LEU A 29 -18.74 -5.53 11.62
CA LEU A 29 -17.50 -4.74 11.55
C LEU A 29 -16.87 -4.65 12.95
N VAL A 30 -15.62 -5.09 13.07
CA VAL A 30 -14.80 -4.88 14.27
C VAL A 30 -13.78 -3.79 14.00
N CYS A 31 -13.83 -2.70 14.79
CA CYS A 31 -12.99 -1.53 14.58
C CYS A 31 -12.46 -0.98 15.92
N ASP A 32 -11.31 -0.28 15.88
CA ASP A 32 -10.68 0.36 17.05
C ASP A 32 -11.44 1.60 17.56
N VAL A 33 -12.32 2.18 16.75
CA VAL A 33 -13.14 3.34 17.10
C VAL A 33 -14.52 3.26 16.43
N VAL A 34 -15.49 3.99 16.99
CA VAL A 34 -16.77 4.19 16.30
C VAL A 34 -16.54 4.98 15.01
N PRO A 35 -16.92 4.45 13.84
CA PRO A 35 -16.87 5.22 12.60
C PRO A 35 -17.75 6.47 12.73
N ASN A 36 -17.18 7.64 12.44
CA ASN A 36 -17.95 8.87 12.52
C ASN A 36 -18.95 8.93 11.37
N LYS A 37 -20.25 8.81 11.68
CA LYS A 37 -21.35 8.84 10.70
C LYS A 37 -21.46 10.19 9.95
N SER A 38 -20.85 11.26 10.48
CA SER A 38 -20.87 12.59 9.87
C SER A 38 -19.80 12.83 8.81
N GLY A 39 -18.83 11.91 8.65
CA GLY A 39 -17.82 12.01 7.61
C GLY A 39 -18.32 11.38 6.31
N ASP A 40 -18.54 12.18 5.28
CA ASP A 40 -19.09 11.78 3.98
C ASP A 40 -18.38 10.57 3.30
N ARG A 41 -17.18 10.24 3.74
CA ARG A 41 -16.38 9.13 3.21
C ARG A 41 -16.83 7.74 3.68
N TYR A 42 -17.59 7.64 4.76
CA TYR A 42 -17.91 6.34 5.38
C TYR A 42 -19.41 6.02 5.32
N LYS A 43 -20.24 6.99 4.92
CA LYS A 43 -21.69 6.87 4.89
C LYS A 43 -22.22 5.71 4.04
N PRO A 44 -21.71 5.47 2.79
CA PRO A 44 -22.36 4.52 1.90
C PRO A 44 -22.28 3.06 2.38
N PHE A 45 -21.24 2.68 3.12
CA PHE A 45 -21.05 1.28 3.50
C PHE A 45 -21.39 0.96 4.95
N VAL A 46 -21.42 1.97 5.82
CA VAL A 46 -21.87 1.76 7.22
C VAL A 46 -23.35 1.36 7.29
N GLU A 47 -24.12 1.72 6.26
CA GLU A 47 -25.55 1.35 6.14
C GLU A 47 -25.76 -0.15 5.85
N HIS A 48 -24.73 -0.86 5.41
CA HIS A 48 -24.75 -2.30 5.09
C HIS A 48 -24.10 -3.18 6.18
N ILE A 49 -23.75 -2.59 7.31
CA ILE A 49 -23.20 -3.30 8.45
C ILE A 49 -24.34 -3.59 9.43
N ASP A 50 -24.53 -4.88 9.75
CA ASP A 50 -25.57 -5.30 10.69
C ASP A 50 -25.14 -5.01 12.14
N ASP A 51 -23.88 -5.34 12.47
CA ASP A 51 -23.32 -5.16 13.81
C ASP A 51 -21.99 -4.40 13.80
N LEU A 52 -21.79 -3.54 14.79
CA LEU A 52 -20.53 -2.83 15.04
C LEU A 52 -19.96 -3.21 16.40
N VAL A 53 -18.80 -3.82 16.40
CA VAL A 53 -18.01 -4.10 17.60
C VAL A 53 -16.84 -3.13 17.68
N VAL A 54 -16.81 -2.29 18.71
CA VAL A 54 -15.69 -1.38 18.96
C VAL A 54 -14.79 -2.02 20.00
N SER A 55 -13.57 -2.34 19.61
CA SER A 55 -12.51 -2.86 20.48
C SER A 55 -11.21 -2.10 20.23
N LYS A 56 -10.82 -1.24 21.16
CA LYS A 56 -9.62 -0.38 21.01
C LYS A 56 -8.32 -1.13 20.80
N LYS A 57 -8.24 -2.36 21.32
CA LYS A 57 -7.06 -3.21 21.28
C LYS A 57 -7.28 -4.48 20.45
N PHE A 58 -8.43 -4.63 19.81
CA PHE A 58 -8.84 -5.87 19.14
C PHE A 58 -8.70 -7.08 20.07
N ASP A 59 -9.18 -6.92 21.30
CA ASP A 59 -9.16 -7.96 22.32
C ASP A 59 -10.08 -9.12 21.93
N ILE A 60 -9.51 -10.33 21.86
CA ILE A 60 -10.21 -11.53 21.40
C ILE A 60 -11.40 -11.85 22.31
N ILE A 61 -11.24 -11.72 23.62
CA ILE A 61 -12.30 -12.02 24.59
C ILE A 61 -13.44 -11.03 24.40
N GLU A 62 -13.13 -9.74 24.28
CA GLU A 62 -14.15 -8.71 24.04
C GLU A 62 -14.93 -8.95 22.75
N ILE A 63 -14.24 -9.34 21.67
CA ILE A 63 -14.87 -9.61 20.37
C ILE A 63 -15.76 -10.86 20.45
N THR A 64 -15.25 -11.96 21.00
CA THR A 64 -15.98 -13.24 21.06
C THR A 64 -17.16 -13.23 22.02
N GLN A 65 -17.16 -12.36 23.03
CA GLN A 65 -18.32 -12.14 23.88
C GLN A 65 -19.48 -11.44 23.15
N LYS A 66 -19.18 -10.63 22.12
CA LYS A 66 -20.18 -9.88 21.35
C LYS A 66 -20.61 -10.60 20.08
N VAL A 67 -19.73 -11.38 19.49
CA VAL A 67 -19.99 -12.15 18.28
C VAL A 67 -20.00 -13.64 18.62
N LEU A 68 -21.19 -14.25 18.65
CA LEU A 68 -21.37 -15.62 19.14
C LEU A 68 -21.02 -16.68 18.10
N SER A 69 -21.11 -16.34 16.81
CA SER A 69 -20.77 -17.26 15.71
C SER A 69 -20.20 -16.50 14.53
N CYS A 70 -19.30 -17.15 13.81
CA CYS A 70 -18.68 -16.58 12.61
C CYS A 70 -18.34 -17.69 11.63
N ASP A 71 -18.66 -17.50 10.35
CA ASP A 71 -18.35 -18.41 9.27
C ASP A 71 -17.11 -17.96 8.48
N LYS A 72 -16.83 -16.65 8.48
CA LYS A 72 -15.77 -16.07 7.68
C LYS A 72 -15.19 -14.78 8.29
N ILE A 73 -13.87 -14.61 8.22
CA ILE A 73 -13.19 -13.43 8.74
C ILE A 73 -12.30 -12.82 7.67
N TYR A 74 -12.48 -11.54 7.45
CA TYR A 74 -11.61 -10.75 6.58
C TYR A 74 -10.86 -9.67 7.36
N CYS A 75 -9.65 -9.36 6.93
CA CYS A 75 -8.82 -8.33 7.51
C CYS A 75 -8.31 -7.36 6.44
N VAL A 76 -8.49 -6.07 6.67
CA VAL A 76 -8.00 -5.00 5.77
C VAL A 76 -6.73 -4.31 6.28
N SER A 77 -6.16 -4.80 7.38
CA SER A 77 -4.96 -4.24 8.01
C SER A 77 -3.97 -5.34 8.34
N GLU A 78 -2.80 -5.33 7.75
CA GLU A 78 -1.78 -6.38 7.88
C GLU A 78 -1.42 -6.70 9.34
N ASN A 79 -1.35 -5.67 10.18
CA ASN A 79 -1.06 -5.82 11.61
C ASN A 79 -2.18 -6.50 12.42
N LEU A 80 -3.36 -6.74 11.83
CA LEU A 80 -4.47 -7.47 12.44
C LEU A 80 -4.54 -8.94 12.01
N PHE A 81 -3.67 -9.43 11.14
CA PHE A 81 -3.62 -10.86 10.79
C PHE A 81 -3.42 -11.78 11.99
N PRO A 82 -2.59 -11.46 13.00
CA PRO A 82 -2.52 -12.26 14.22
C PRO A 82 -3.86 -12.35 14.96
N VAL A 83 -4.64 -11.26 14.97
CA VAL A 83 -6.00 -11.23 15.55
C VAL A 83 -6.95 -12.08 14.72
N GLN A 84 -6.90 -11.96 13.38
CA GLN A 84 -7.68 -12.81 12.47
C GLN A 84 -7.42 -14.28 12.74
N ALA A 85 -6.16 -14.72 12.78
CA ALA A 85 -5.82 -16.13 13.00
C ALA A 85 -6.30 -16.67 14.36
N GLN A 86 -6.27 -15.84 15.41
CA GLN A 86 -6.79 -16.21 16.73
C GLN A 86 -8.32 -16.36 16.72
N LEU A 87 -9.03 -15.42 16.07
CA LEU A 87 -10.49 -15.51 15.92
C LEU A 87 -10.88 -16.69 15.03
N GLU A 88 -10.18 -16.94 13.93
CA GLU A 88 -10.41 -18.11 13.09
C GLU A 88 -10.24 -19.42 13.89
N SER A 89 -9.20 -19.50 14.70
CA SER A 89 -8.98 -20.65 15.60
C SER A 89 -10.14 -20.81 16.61
N TYR A 90 -10.62 -19.72 17.17
CA TYR A 90 -11.73 -19.73 18.14
C TYR A 90 -13.03 -20.23 17.51
N TYR A 91 -13.36 -19.78 16.30
CA TYR A 91 -14.58 -20.19 15.59
C TYR A 91 -14.44 -21.49 14.78
N GLY A 92 -13.28 -22.15 14.81
CA GLY A 92 -13.03 -23.38 14.04
C GLY A 92 -12.80 -23.16 12.54
N ILE A 93 -12.52 -21.92 12.13
CA ILE A 93 -12.20 -21.56 10.74
C ILE A 93 -10.72 -21.89 10.47
N GLN A 94 -10.44 -22.54 9.34
CA GLN A 94 -9.07 -22.95 8.97
C GLN A 94 -8.63 -22.26 7.69
N ASN A 95 -8.59 -20.93 7.70
CA ASN A 95 -8.16 -20.16 6.54
C ASN A 95 -6.73 -19.65 6.70
N LEU A 96 -6.40 -19.04 7.83
CA LEU A 96 -5.11 -18.41 8.09
C LEU A 96 -4.51 -18.97 9.39
N SER A 97 -3.40 -19.73 9.28
CA SER A 97 -2.69 -20.21 10.48
C SER A 97 -1.99 -19.08 11.22
N ALA A 98 -1.72 -19.25 12.53
CA ALA A 98 -0.94 -18.30 13.32
C ALA A 98 0.45 -18.04 12.71
N PHE A 99 1.07 -19.06 12.14
CA PHE A 99 2.36 -18.94 11.44
C PHE A 99 2.23 -18.08 10.17
N ALA A 100 1.21 -18.32 9.34
CA ALA A 100 0.97 -17.53 8.14
C ALA A 100 0.66 -16.06 8.50
N ALA A 101 -0.12 -15.83 9.55
CA ALA A 101 -0.43 -14.48 10.04
C ALA A 101 0.82 -13.72 10.49
N GLU A 102 1.75 -14.41 11.15
CA GLU A 102 3.03 -13.84 11.58
C GLU A 102 3.92 -13.47 10.39
N ILE A 103 3.99 -14.34 9.37
CA ILE A 103 4.73 -14.07 8.13
C ILE A 103 4.13 -12.85 7.40
N PHE A 104 2.82 -12.81 7.22
CA PHE A 104 2.15 -11.73 6.49
C PHE A 104 2.18 -10.37 7.21
N SER A 105 2.30 -10.36 8.52
CA SER A 105 2.34 -9.11 9.30
C SER A 105 3.74 -8.51 9.46
N ASN A 106 4.81 -9.22 9.08
CA ASN A 106 6.18 -8.78 9.29
C ASN A 106 7.05 -8.96 8.03
N LYS A 107 7.55 -7.84 7.49
CA LYS A 107 8.31 -7.81 6.24
C LYS A 107 9.63 -8.60 6.30
N GLN A 108 10.34 -8.54 7.44
CA GLN A 108 11.58 -9.31 7.60
C GLN A 108 11.29 -10.81 7.60
N LYS A 109 10.24 -11.24 8.32
CA LYS A 109 9.84 -12.65 8.35
C LYS A 109 9.36 -13.13 6.99
N MET A 110 8.68 -12.29 6.22
CA MET A 110 8.29 -12.60 4.85
C MET A 110 9.51 -12.81 3.96
N ASP A 111 10.48 -11.91 4.00
CA ASP A 111 11.72 -12.03 3.21
C ASP A 111 12.50 -13.33 3.61
N ASP A 112 12.61 -13.62 4.91
CA ASP A 112 13.26 -14.82 5.40
C ASP A 112 12.51 -16.08 4.98
N PHE A 113 11.20 -16.09 5.09
CA PHE A 113 10.35 -17.18 4.63
C PHE A 113 10.52 -17.44 3.14
N CYS A 114 10.46 -16.39 2.29
CA CYS A 114 10.68 -16.52 0.86
C CYS A 114 12.03 -17.19 0.54
N ARG A 115 13.10 -16.86 1.29
CA ARG A 115 14.39 -17.53 1.14
C ARG A 115 14.33 -19.02 1.49
N THR A 116 13.61 -19.38 2.56
CA THR A 116 13.50 -20.80 3.00
C THR A 116 12.71 -21.67 2.03
N ILE A 117 11.78 -21.10 1.28
CA ILE A 117 10.94 -21.82 0.31
C ILE A 117 11.45 -21.77 -1.14
N GLY A 118 12.69 -21.32 -1.35
CA GLY A 118 13.33 -21.27 -2.67
C GLY A 118 13.09 -20.01 -3.49
N LEU A 119 12.39 -19.01 -2.95
CA LEU A 119 12.13 -17.73 -3.61
C LEU A 119 13.19 -16.65 -3.30
N GLY A 120 14.33 -17.04 -2.74
CA GLY A 120 15.37 -16.10 -2.30
C GLY A 120 16.00 -15.26 -3.41
N HIS A 121 15.90 -15.70 -4.67
CA HIS A 121 16.38 -14.94 -5.83
C HIS A 121 15.40 -13.81 -6.27
N ASN A 122 14.15 -13.87 -5.81
CA ASN A 122 13.12 -12.87 -6.08
C ASN A 122 12.91 -11.88 -4.94
N VAL A 123 13.61 -12.01 -3.82
CA VAL A 123 13.53 -11.08 -2.71
C VAL A 123 14.88 -10.44 -2.41
N PRO A 124 14.91 -9.18 -1.96
CA PRO A 124 16.16 -8.54 -1.61
C PRO A 124 16.76 -9.17 -0.35
N ARG A 125 18.10 -9.09 -0.25
CA ARG A 125 18.76 -9.39 1.03
C ARG A 125 18.28 -8.40 2.07
N SER A 126 17.85 -8.90 3.22
CA SER A 126 17.35 -8.08 4.32
C SER A 126 17.77 -8.65 5.66
N ILE A 127 17.95 -7.76 6.64
CA ILE A 127 18.26 -8.08 8.03
C ILE A 127 17.62 -7.08 8.97
N THR A 128 17.43 -7.45 10.22
CA THR A 128 17.15 -6.51 11.33
C THR A 128 18.41 -6.38 12.19
N PRO A 129 19.27 -5.37 11.96
CA PRO A 129 20.58 -5.31 12.60
C PRO A 129 20.44 -4.93 14.07
N THR A 130 21.03 -5.74 14.97
CA THR A 130 21.11 -5.49 16.41
C THR A 130 22.49 -5.04 16.86
N PHE A 131 23.46 -5.07 15.95
CA PHE A 131 24.81 -4.50 16.12
C PHE A 131 25.42 -4.19 14.74
N HIS A 132 26.41 -3.31 14.73
CA HIS A 132 26.94 -2.71 13.50
C HIS A 132 27.58 -3.70 12.52
N THR A 133 28.24 -4.75 13.00
CA THR A 133 28.90 -5.75 12.13
C THR A 133 27.90 -6.57 11.31
N GLN A 134 26.63 -6.64 11.70
CA GLN A 134 25.60 -7.30 10.89
C GLN A 134 25.34 -6.56 9.57
N LEU A 135 25.65 -5.26 9.51
CA LEU A 135 25.55 -4.48 8.27
C LEU A 135 26.64 -4.80 7.23
N ASP A 136 27.64 -5.62 7.60
CA ASP A 136 28.70 -6.06 6.68
C ASP A 136 28.15 -6.87 5.51
N VAL A 137 26.96 -7.43 5.64
CA VAL A 137 26.25 -8.10 4.53
C VAL A 137 25.91 -7.15 3.35
N PHE A 138 25.96 -5.83 3.57
CA PHE A 138 25.76 -4.78 2.57
C PHE A 138 27.06 -4.08 2.18
N ASP A 139 28.24 -4.66 2.47
CA ASP A 139 29.51 -4.06 2.05
C ASP A 139 29.56 -3.89 0.53
N GLY A 140 29.79 -2.64 0.09
CA GLY A 140 29.77 -2.26 -1.32
C GLY A 140 28.36 -2.12 -1.95
N ASP A 141 27.29 -2.43 -1.22
CA ASP A 141 25.93 -2.33 -1.68
C ASP A 141 25.21 -1.10 -1.08
N GLU A 142 24.30 -0.55 -1.86
CA GLU A 142 23.29 0.37 -1.35
C GLU A 142 22.19 -0.41 -0.65
N PHE A 143 21.63 0.16 0.41
CA PHE A 143 20.52 -0.45 1.13
C PHE A 143 19.49 0.59 1.59
N PHE A 144 18.34 0.08 1.94
CA PHE A 144 17.20 0.87 2.37
C PHE A 144 16.77 0.45 3.77
N THR A 145 16.49 1.43 4.65
CA THR A 145 15.94 1.14 5.98
C THR A 145 14.45 1.37 5.99
N LYS A 146 13.69 0.44 6.58
CA LYS A 146 12.23 0.53 6.77
C LYS A 146 11.79 -0.25 8.01
N PRO A 147 10.63 0.08 8.60
CA PRO A 147 10.05 -0.73 9.65
C PRO A 147 9.68 -2.13 9.15
N ASP A 148 9.85 -3.15 9.97
CA ASP A 148 9.47 -4.52 9.66
C ASP A 148 7.96 -4.78 9.75
N ILE A 149 7.24 -3.96 10.53
CA ILE A 149 5.78 -4.00 10.66
C ILE A 149 5.18 -2.66 10.25
N GLY A 150 4.08 -2.68 9.49
CA GLY A 150 3.27 -1.52 9.20
C GLY A 150 3.03 -1.23 7.73
N THR A 151 2.05 -0.36 7.49
CA THR A 151 1.53 -0.04 6.17
C THR A 151 1.84 1.40 5.77
N GLY A 152 2.36 1.56 4.56
CA GLY A 152 2.64 2.88 3.97
C GLY A 152 3.87 3.57 4.58
N SER A 153 4.20 4.72 4.04
CA SER A 153 5.36 5.55 4.44
C SER A 153 5.10 6.39 5.70
N ASN A 154 4.19 5.98 6.58
CA ASN A 154 3.89 6.72 7.79
C ASN A 154 4.89 6.37 8.88
N SER A 155 5.47 7.40 9.48
CA SER A 155 6.44 7.27 10.55
C SER A 155 5.88 6.50 11.75
N PHE A 156 6.69 5.59 12.25
CA PHE A 156 6.36 4.62 13.28
C PHE A 156 6.56 5.12 14.70
N TYR A 157 7.28 6.22 14.86
CA TYR A 157 7.65 6.66 16.18
C TYR A 157 6.49 7.39 16.86
N PRO A 158 6.11 6.98 18.08
CA PRO A 158 5.19 7.75 18.88
C PRO A 158 5.70 9.18 19.02
N LYS A 159 4.81 10.16 19.03
CA LYS A 159 5.16 11.58 19.21
C LYS A 159 5.99 11.85 20.47
N SER A 160 5.87 10.99 21.48
CA SER A 160 6.65 11.03 22.71
C SER A 160 8.13 10.65 22.54
N GLU A 161 8.50 9.98 21.45
CA GLU A 161 9.87 9.57 21.16
C GLU A 161 10.49 10.38 20.00
N GLN A 162 10.10 11.63 19.83
CA GLN A 162 10.54 12.53 18.75
C GLN A 162 12.06 12.75 18.68
N ASN A 163 12.81 12.27 19.66
CA ASN A 163 14.28 12.29 19.68
C ASN A 163 14.93 11.05 19.02
N VAL A 164 14.15 10.10 18.50
CA VAL A 164 14.70 9.03 17.68
C VAL A 164 14.80 9.55 16.26
N PRO A 165 15.99 9.51 15.64
CA PRO A 165 16.17 10.05 14.29
C PRO A 165 15.25 9.30 13.33
N THR A 166 14.67 10.03 12.40
CA THR A 166 13.90 9.51 11.26
C THR A 166 14.83 8.70 10.34
N ILE A 167 15.19 7.50 10.79
CA ILE A 167 15.96 6.51 9.99
C ILE A 167 15.01 5.76 9.04
N GLU A 168 13.73 6.02 9.21
CA GLU A 168 12.64 5.40 8.50
C GLU A 168 12.68 5.72 7.00
N TYR A 169 12.43 4.69 6.19
CA TYR A 169 12.27 4.82 4.74
C TYR A 169 13.35 5.68 4.07
N ARG A 170 14.62 5.31 4.31
CA ARG A 170 15.74 6.03 3.73
C ARG A 170 16.71 5.10 3.02
N ARG A 171 17.20 5.54 1.85
CA ARG A 171 18.31 4.92 1.13
C ARG A 171 19.65 5.39 1.69
N TRP A 172 20.57 4.47 1.77
CA TRP A 172 21.95 4.65 2.22
C TRP A 172 22.90 4.16 1.14
N ASN A 173 23.84 4.97 0.72
CA ASN A 173 24.78 4.63 -0.33
C ASN A 173 25.71 3.48 0.08
N ASN A 174 26.01 3.36 1.36
CA ASN A 174 26.79 2.28 1.95
C ASN A 174 26.66 2.28 3.47
N LYS A 175 27.22 1.23 4.10
CA LYS A 175 27.26 1.06 5.55
C LYS A 175 27.93 2.23 6.29
N HIS A 176 29.05 2.73 5.76
CA HIS A 176 29.80 3.83 6.43
C HIS A 176 28.98 5.10 6.47
N HIS A 177 28.33 5.48 5.39
CA HIS A 177 27.45 6.64 5.34
C HIS A 177 26.28 6.54 6.36
N PHE A 178 25.72 5.34 6.53
CA PHE A 178 24.69 5.10 7.54
C PHE A 178 25.23 5.24 8.96
N LEU A 179 26.36 4.61 9.27
CA LEU A 179 26.99 4.65 10.61
C LEU A 179 27.44 6.07 10.97
N ASP A 180 28.01 6.82 10.02
CA ASP A 180 28.37 8.23 10.19
C ASP A 180 27.14 9.09 10.49
N HIS A 181 26.03 8.81 9.84
CA HIS A 181 24.77 9.49 10.13
C HIS A 181 24.27 9.21 11.54
N LEU A 182 24.30 7.94 11.99
CA LEU A 182 23.95 7.58 13.36
C LEU A 182 24.89 8.26 14.38
N THR A 183 26.18 8.34 14.08
CA THR A 183 27.18 8.99 14.94
C THR A 183 26.92 10.48 15.08
N LYS A 184 26.65 11.17 13.95
CA LYS A 184 26.33 12.61 13.95
C LYS A 184 25.07 12.95 14.75
N LEU A 185 24.16 12.00 14.89
CA LEU A 185 22.93 12.14 15.66
C LEU A 185 23.07 11.67 17.12
N GLU A 186 24.27 11.24 17.54
CA GLU A 186 24.53 10.65 18.87
C GLU A 186 23.65 9.42 19.21
N HIS A 187 23.27 8.65 18.17
CA HIS A 187 22.25 7.61 18.30
C HIS A 187 22.72 6.19 17.96
N ASN A 188 24.01 5.96 17.81
CA ASN A 188 24.54 4.64 17.43
C ASN A 188 24.01 3.51 18.33
N ASN A 189 24.12 3.67 19.64
CA ASN A 189 23.66 2.64 20.57
C ASN A 189 22.13 2.54 20.59
N LYS A 190 21.43 3.66 20.47
CA LYS A 190 19.95 3.70 20.55
C LYS A 190 19.30 2.96 19.39
N PHE A 191 19.81 3.07 18.15
CA PHE A 191 19.30 2.33 17.00
C PHE A 191 19.39 0.82 17.21
N PHE A 192 20.54 0.32 17.61
CA PHE A 192 20.74 -1.11 17.82
C PHE A 192 19.98 -1.64 19.04
N GLU A 193 19.87 -0.86 20.12
CA GLU A 193 19.05 -1.21 21.27
C GLU A 193 17.55 -1.28 20.93
N ILE A 194 17.05 -0.36 20.09
CA ILE A 194 15.68 -0.42 19.57
C ILE A 194 15.48 -1.73 18.82
N ASN A 195 16.42 -2.11 17.95
CA ASN A 195 16.30 -3.35 17.18
C ASN A 195 16.43 -4.61 18.04
N LYS A 196 17.12 -4.56 19.17
CA LYS A 196 17.13 -5.69 20.13
C LYS A 196 15.78 -5.86 20.82
N LYS A 197 15.17 -4.79 21.30
CA LYS A 197 13.94 -4.80 22.10
C LYS A 197 12.68 -4.68 21.26
N GLY A 198 12.74 -3.98 20.14
CA GLY A 198 11.60 -3.48 19.39
C GLY A 198 10.95 -2.26 20.07
N ILE A 199 10.24 -1.47 19.29
CA ILE A 199 9.41 -0.36 19.78
C ILE A 199 7.99 -0.88 19.88
N GLN A 200 7.43 -0.83 21.08
CA GLN A 200 6.00 -1.09 21.25
C GLN A 200 5.20 0.08 20.70
N ASN A 201 4.31 -0.20 19.80
CA ASN A 201 3.43 0.80 19.20
C ASN A 201 1.98 0.41 19.47
N GLU A 202 1.25 1.25 20.18
CA GLU A 202 -0.18 1.04 20.48
C GLU A 202 -1.02 0.87 19.21
N ASN A 203 -0.61 1.48 18.10
CA ASN A 203 -1.31 1.33 16.81
C ASN A 203 -1.12 -0.06 16.17
N PHE A 204 -0.25 -0.91 16.73
CA PHE A 204 0.04 -2.28 16.25
C PHE A 204 -0.20 -3.33 17.33
N ASN A 205 -1.20 -3.14 18.19
CA ASN A 205 -1.54 -4.06 19.26
C ASN A 205 -0.34 -4.43 20.16
N ASN A 206 0.54 -3.45 20.39
CA ASN A 206 1.79 -3.60 21.13
C ASN A 206 2.77 -4.66 20.57
N VAL A 207 2.62 -5.08 19.32
CA VAL A 207 3.64 -5.90 18.67
C VAL A 207 4.92 -5.08 18.50
N PRO A 208 6.07 -5.54 18.99
CA PRO A 208 7.32 -4.81 18.89
C PRO A 208 7.72 -4.64 17.43
N CYS A 209 7.87 -3.40 16.99
CA CYS A 209 8.33 -3.04 15.65
C CYS A 209 9.84 -2.80 15.67
N LYS A 210 10.54 -3.26 14.65
CA LYS A 210 11.98 -3.09 14.47
C LYS A 210 12.25 -2.43 13.12
N ILE A 211 13.47 -1.95 12.93
CA ILE A 211 13.91 -1.36 11.68
C ILE A 211 14.76 -2.38 10.94
N MET A 212 14.27 -2.85 9.81
CA MET A 212 15.03 -3.71 8.92
C MET A 212 15.87 -2.88 7.94
N ALA A 213 17.01 -3.41 7.55
CA ALA A 213 17.82 -2.96 6.44
C ALA A 213 17.63 -3.95 5.28
N GLN A 214 17.42 -3.46 4.08
CA GLN A 214 17.14 -4.26 2.90
C GLN A 214 18.00 -3.75 1.74
N LYS A 215 18.66 -4.66 0.98
CA LYS A 215 19.42 -4.29 -0.20
C LYS A 215 18.53 -3.49 -1.15
N TYR A 216 19.06 -2.37 -1.63
CA TYR A 216 18.34 -1.50 -2.55
C TYR A 216 18.44 -2.01 -3.98
N TYR A 217 17.31 -2.01 -4.67
CA TYR A 217 17.22 -2.31 -6.10
C TYR A 217 16.52 -1.15 -6.79
N TRP A 218 17.21 -0.56 -7.74
CA TRP A 218 16.62 0.44 -8.61
C TRP A 218 15.85 -0.24 -9.73
N SER A 219 14.71 0.30 -10.09
CA SER A 219 13.92 -0.13 -11.24
C SER A 219 13.80 1.05 -12.20
N GLU A 220 14.34 0.92 -13.41
CA GLU A 220 14.22 1.94 -14.47
C GLU A 220 12.79 1.99 -15.03
N GLU A 221 12.08 0.87 -14.94
CA GLU A 221 10.67 0.77 -15.27
C GLU A 221 9.79 1.02 -14.05
N PRO A 222 8.51 1.41 -14.26
CA PRO A 222 7.52 1.43 -13.19
C PRO A 222 7.43 0.07 -12.49
N SER A 223 7.37 0.08 -11.15
CA SER A 223 7.14 -1.16 -10.42
C SER A 223 5.80 -1.78 -10.83
N ILE A 224 5.70 -3.09 -10.74
CA ILE A 224 4.50 -3.85 -11.12
C ILE A 224 4.06 -4.75 -9.97
N SER A 225 2.75 -4.78 -9.71
CA SER A 225 2.17 -5.53 -8.60
C SER A 225 0.94 -6.30 -9.07
N PRO A 226 0.86 -7.62 -8.87
CA PRO A 226 -0.35 -8.38 -9.10
C PRO A 226 -1.41 -8.04 -8.05
N TYR A 227 -2.63 -7.87 -8.48
CA TYR A 227 -3.82 -7.69 -7.64
C TYR A 227 -4.80 -8.82 -7.89
N GLY A 228 -5.30 -9.41 -6.82
CA GLY A 228 -6.22 -10.52 -6.97
C GLY A 228 -6.71 -11.08 -5.64
N TYR A 229 -7.18 -12.29 -5.70
CA TYR A 229 -7.63 -13.03 -4.54
C TYR A 229 -7.20 -14.50 -4.58
N VAL A 230 -7.22 -15.13 -3.43
CA VAL A 230 -7.01 -16.57 -3.27
C VAL A 230 -8.35 -17.20 -2.94
N LYS A 231 -8.73 -18.24 -3.65
CA LYS A 231 -9.95 -19.03 -3.39
C LYS A 231 -9.57 -20.51 -3.38
N ASN A 232 -9.89 -21.20 -2.28
CA ASN A 232 -9.55 -22.62 -2.09
C ASN A 232 -8.06 -22.94 -2.33
N GLY A 233 -7.16 -22.03 -1.92
CA GLY A 233 -5.72 -22.16 -2.10
C GLY A 233 -5.21 -21.86 -3.52
N LYS A 234 -6.06 -21.44 -4.44
CA LYS A 234 -5.66 -21.04 -5.78
C LYS A 234 -5.65 -19.52 -5.90
N VAL A 235 -4.57 -19.00 -6.46
CA VAL A 235 -4.41 -17.59 -6.79
C VAL A 235 -5.18 -17.26 -8.05
N ASP A 236 -5.96 -16.19 -8.00
CA ASP A 236 -6.60 -15.58 -9.16
C ASP A 236 -6.10 -14.13 -9.27
N CYS A 237 -5.33 -13.86 -10.33
CA CYS A 237 -4.80 -12.53 -10.60
C CYS A 237 -5.76 -11.77 -11.49
N LEU A 238 -6.42 -10.75 -10.94
CA LEU A 238 -7.46 -9.99 -11.63
C LEU A 238 -6.87 -8.97 -12.61
N PHE A 239 -5.83 -8.29 -12.19
CA PHE A 239 -5.14 -7.26 -12.96
C PHE A 239 -3.78 -6.97 -12.34
N TYR A 240 -2.98 -6.19 -13.03
CA TYR A 240 -1.73 -5.67 -12.49
C TYR A 240 -1.85 -4.17 -12.23
N VAL A 241 -1.07 -3.70 -11.29
CA VAL A 241 -0.92 -2.26 -10.99
C VAL A 241 0.50 -1.85 -11.23
N ARG A 242 0.71 -0.83 -12.06
CA ARG A 242 2.00 -0.17 -12.20
C ARG A 242 2.07 1.09 -11.36
N ASN A 243 3.25 1.40 -10.88
CA ASN A 243 3.50 2.59 -10.07
C ASN A 243 4.79 3.26 -10.54
N ALA A 244 4.66 4.50 -10.99
CA ALA A 244 5.78 5.35 -11.37
C ALA A 244 5.78 6.65 -10.57
N LYS A 245 6.95 7.25 -10.43
CA LYS A 245 7.12 8.58 -9.87
C LYS A 245 7.65 9.51 -10.93
N VAL A 246 7.04 10.67 -11.02
CA VAL A 246 7.32 11.66 -12.06
C VAL A 246 7.90 12.90 -11.42
N LYS A 247 8.89 13.51 -12.05
CA LYS A 247 9.42 14.80 -11.64
C LYS A 247 8.44 15.89 -12.02
N TYR A 248 8.34 16.92 -11.16
CA TYR A 248 7.51 18.08 -11.43
C TYR A 248 7.77 18.64 -12.83
N GLY A 249 6.69 18.86 -13.57
CA GLY A 249 6.72 19.42 -14.93
C GLY A 249 7.10 18.44 -16.03
N ASP A 250 7.54 17.22 -15.70
CA ASP A 250 7.75 16.18 -16.69
C ASP A 250 6.42 15.49 -17.01
N ILE A 251 6.22 15.16 -18.27
CA ILE A 251 5.13 14.28 -18.68
C ILE A 251 5.48 12.88 -18.20
N LEU A 252 4.53 12.20 -17.58
CA LEU A 252 4.68 10.80 -17.16
C LEU A 252 5.07 9.96 -18.38
N ASP A 253 6.28 9.38 -18.33
CA ASP A 253 6.69 8.34 -19.26
C ASP A 253 6.30 7.00 -18.64
N PHE A 254 5.32 6.34 -19.22
CA PHE A 254 4.77 5.10 -18.71
C PHE A 254 5.70 3.90 -18.85
N ASN A 255 6.76 4.05 -19.64
CA ASN A 255 7.76 3.01 -19.87
C ASN A 255 9.00 3.19 -19.01
N LYS A 256 9.12 4.34 -18.31
CA LYS A 256 10.29 4.65 -17.51
C LYS A 256 9.92 5.14 -16.12
N ASN A 257 10.71 4.77 -15.15
CA ASN A 257 10.66 5.32 -13.83
C ASN A 257 11.84 6.31 -13.65
N PRO A 258 11.71 7.58 -14.11
CA PRO A 258 12.85 8.48 -14.28
C PRO A 258 13.45 8.96 -12.96
N ILE A 259 12.79 8.68 -11.84
CA ILE A 259 13.22 9.19 -10.54
C ILE A 259 13.40 8.05 -9.55
N ASP A 260 14.64 7.83 -9.17
CA ASP A 260 14.97 7.12 -7.95
C ASP A 260 14.50 7.96 -6.74
N GLN A 261 13.33 7.59 -6.23
CA GLN A 261 12.69 8.29 -5.11
C GLN A 261 13.52 8.28 -3.82
N HIS A 262 14.51 7.41 -3.75
CA HIS A 262 15.34 7.23 -2.56
C HIS A 262 16.72 7.87 -2.71
N SER A 263 17.09 8.35 -3.92
CA SER A 263 18.35 9.06 -4.19
C SER A 263 18.45 10.44 -3.53
N ILE A 264 17.44 10.81 -2.74
CA ILE A 264 17.29 12.15 -2.21
C ILE A 264 18.18 12.37 -1.01
N SER A 265 19.37 12.80 -1.29
CA SER A 265 20.28 13.32 -0.26
C SER A 265 19.99 14.78 0.14
N LYS A 266 19.19 15.53 -0.62
CA LYS A 266 18.87 16.93 -0.38
C LYS A 266 17.36 17.14 -0.34
N LYS A 267 16.87 17.83 0.69
CA LYS A 267 15.46 18.22 0.88
C LYS A 267 14.89 19.05 -0.27
N SER A 268 15.73 19.55 -1.19
CA SER A 268 15.36 20.47 -2.25
C SER A 268 14.87 19.82 -3.55
N ASP A 269 15.07 18.52 -3.76
CA ASP A 269 15.01 17.99 -5.11
C ASP A 269 13.70 17.36 -5.53
N ILE A 270 12.60 17.50 -4.73
CA ILE A 270 11.51 16.60 -5.05
C ILE A 270 10.11 17.14 -4.77
N ALA A 271 9.57 17.76 -5.76
CA ALA A 271 8.17 17.63 -6.06
C ALA A 271 7.98 16.40 -6.95
N LYS A 272 7.34 15.34 -6.46
CA LYS A 272 7.12 14.11 -7.22
C LYS A 272 5.65 13.89 -7.40
N ASP A 273 5.25 13.85 -8.63
CA ASP A 273 4.00 13.27 -9.02
C ASP A 273 4.12 11.75 -8.90
N MET A 274 3.07 11.12 -8.45
CA MET A 274 2.96 9.67 -8.39
C MET A 274 1.79 9.27 -9.28
N ALA A 275 2.02 8.37 -10.21
CA ALA A 275 0.96 7.73 -10.96
C ALA A 275 0.90 6.25 -10.62
N VAL A 276 -0.30 5.78 -10.38
CA VAL A 276 -0.62 4.37 -10.13
C VAL A 276 -1.72 4.00 -11.11
N TRP A 277 -1.52 2.98 -11.94
CA TRP A 277 -2.53 2.57 -12.90
C TRP A 277 -2.67 1.06 -13.01
N SER A 278 -3.91 0.61 -13.28
CA SER A 278 -4.18 -0.79 -13.58
C SER A 278 -3.95 -1.09 -15.05
N ILE A 279 -3.52 -2.31 -15.32
CA ILE A 279 -3.40 -2.87 -16.65
C ILE A 279 -4.03 -4.27 -16.67
N PRO A 280 -4.63 -4.68 -17.80
CA PRO A 280 -5.13 -6.05 -17.97
C PRO A 280 -4.01 -7.07 -17.79
N VAL A 281 -4.37 -8.29 -17.39
CA VAL A 281 -3.41 -9.41 -17.33
C VAL A 281 -2.84 -9.69 -18.72
N SER A 282 -3.64 -9.55 -19.78
CA SER A 282 -3.23 -9.76 -21.17
C SER A 282 -2.21 -8.76 -21.72
N GLU A 283 -2.02 -7.63 -21.07
CA GLU A 283 -1.03 -6.60 -21.44
C GLU A 283 0.30 -6.74 -20.71
N VAL A 284 0.42 -7.72 -19.80
CA VAL A 284 1.67 -8.02 -19.10
C VAL A 284 2.43 -9.08 -19.85
N ASP A 285 3.74 -8.91 -19.94
CA ASP A 285 4.63 -9.93 -20.52
C ASP A 285 4.40 -11.30 -19.89
N GLU A 286 4.29 -12.34 -20.72
CA GLU A 286 3.92 -13.68 -20.27
C GLU A 286 4.93 -14.27 -19.27
N GLU A 287 6.22 -14.01 -19.43
CA GLU A 287 7.25 -14.47 -18.51
C GLU A 287 7.15 -13.73 -17.17
N GLN A 288 6.97 -12.41 -17.21
CA GLN A 288 6.74 -11.61 -16.01
C GLN A 288 5.48 -12.08 -15.26
N HIS A 289 4.37 -12.30 -15.98
CA HIS A 289 3.14 -12.84 -15.39
C HIS A 289 3.41 -14.17 -14.69
N LYS A 290 4.05 -15.12 -15.39
CA LYS A 290 4.37 -16.45 -14.85
C LYS A 290 5.22 -16.39 -13.60
N ILE A 291 6.23 -15.51 -13.55
CA ILE A 291 7.09 -15.33 -12.38
C ILE A 291 6.28 -14.76 -11.20
N MET A 292 5.52 -13.69 -11.41
CA MET A 292 4.75 -13.03 -10.36
C MET A 292 3.63 -13.92 -9.83
N TYR A 293 2.89 -14.58 -10.72
CA TYR A 293 1.87 -15.55 -10.34
C TYR A 293 2.46 -16.71 -9.55
N GLY A 294 3.53 -17.33 -10.07
CA GLY A 294 4.22 -18.43 -9.41
C GLY A 294 4.79 -18.07 -8.05
N PHE A 295 5.26 -16.83 -7.88
CA PHE A 295 5.73 -16.31 -6.59
C PHE A 295 4.60 -16.29 -5.56
N VAL A 296 3.45 -15.68 -5.89
CA VAL A 296 2.30 -15.59 -4.99
C VAL A 296 1.73 -16.99 -4.69
N GLN A 297 1.54 -17.83 -5.74
CA GLN A 297 1.01 -19.18 -5.58
C GLN A 297 1.90 -20.05 -4.67
N THR A 298 3.23 -19.96 -4.83
CA THR A 298 4.18 -20.71 -3.98
C THR A 298 4.03 -20.32 -2.51
N ILE A 299 3.89 -19.04 -2.20
CA ILE A 299 3.66 -18.56 -0.82
C ILE A 299 2.33 -19.09 -0.29
N VAL A 300 1.25 -18.98 -1.06
CA VAL A 300 -0.08 -19.47 -0.70
C VAL A 300 -0.06 -20.96 -0.38
N ASP A 301 0.57 -21.77 -1.24
CA ASP A 301 0.69 -23.23 -1.07
C ASP A 301 1.48 -23.58 0.19
N LYS A 302 2.61 -22.94 0.40
CA LYS A 302 3.49 -23.22 1.57
C LYS A 302 2.86 -22.78 2.88
N LEU A 303 2.12 -21.68 2.90
CA LEU A 303 1.40 -21.19 4.07
C LEU A 303 0.01 -21.81 4.22
N LYS A 304 -0.45 -22.59 3.22
CA LYS A 304 -1.77 -23.26 3.18
C LYS A 304 -2.94 -22.27 3.36
N VAL A 305 -2.81 -21.09 2.78
CA VAL A 305 -3.88 -20.08 2.81
C VAL A 305 -5.01 -20.51 1.90
N LYS A 306 -6.24 -20.52 2.39
CA LYS A 306 -7.42 -20.90 1.61
C LYS A 306 -8.10 -19.72 0.93
N GLU A 307 -8.21 -18.60 1.65
CA GLU A 307 -8.86 -17.39 1.14
C GLU A 307 -8.13 -16.13 1.59
N MET A 308 -7.85 -15.23 0.66
CA MET A 308 -7.18 -13.97 0.93
C MET A 308 -7.32 -13.03 -0.27
N TYR A 309 -7.48 -11.74 -0.04
CA TYR A 309 -7.22 -10.72 -1.07
C TYR A 309 -5.78 -10.26 -0.98
N PHE A 310 -5.17 -9.93 -2.11
CA PHE A 310 -3.81 -9.40 -2.14
C PHE A 310 -3.66 -8.24 -3.11
N ALA A 311 -2.74 -7.35 -2.79
CA ALA A 311 -2.37 -6.18 -3.55
C ALA A 311 -0.83 -6.09 -3.58
N GLY A 312 -0.21 -6.88 -4.39
CA GLY A 312 1.25 -7.05 -4.43
C GLY A 312 1.65 -8.52 -4.41
N PRO A 313 2.93 -8.85 -4.33
CA PRO A 313 4.05 -7.95 -3.98
C PRO A 313 4.35 -6.87 -5.02
N ASP A 314 4.96 -5.77 -4.55
CA ASP A 314 5.51 -4.75 -5.45
C ASP A 314 6.83 -5.27 -6.01
N PHE A 315 6.86 -5.58 -7.31
CA PHE A 315 8.06 -6.03 -8.00
C PHE A 315 8.78 -4.86 -8.64
N HIS A 316 10.07 -4.73 -8.34
CA HIS A 316 11.00 -3.89 -9.07
C HIS A 316 11.65 -4.71 -10.19
N ILE A 317 11.74 -4.08 -11.36
CA ILE A 317 12.39 -4.68 -12.53
C ILE A 317 13.85 -4.19 -12.52
N SER A 318 14.79 -5.09 -12.27
CA SER A 318 16.22 -4.81 -12.22
C SER A 318 16.95 -5.69 -13.23
N GLY A 319 17.24 -5.13 -14.40
CA GLY A 319 17.65 -5.90 -15.56
C GLY A 319 16.59 -6.95 -15.92
N ASN A 320 16.97 -8.21 -16.02
CA ASN A 320 16.05 -9.32 -16.33
C ASN A 320 15.43 -9.96 -15.07
N LYS A 321 15.50 -9.29 -13.90
CA LYS A 321 15.02 -9.86 -12.64
C LYS A 321 13.84 -9.09 -12.08
N LEU A 322 12.86 -9.83 -11.61
CA LEU A 322 11.74 -9.30 -10.80
C LEU A 322 12.07 -9.51 -9.32
N ILE A 323 12.19 -8.41 -8.59
CA ILE A 323 12.53 -8.39 -7.17
C ILE A 323 11.33 -7.88 -6.37
N ALA A 324 10.73 -8.73 -5.56
CA ALA A 324 9.61 -8.41 -4.67
C ALA A 324 10.10 -7.59 -3.47
N ILE A 325 9.71 -6.33 -3.40
CA ILE A 325 10.19 -5.39 -2.37
C ILE A 325 9.24 -5.31 -1.17
N ASP A 326 7.96 -5.41 -1.39
CA ASP A 326 6.93 -5.32 -0.35
C ASP A 326 5.72 -6.18 -0.72
N PHE A 327 5.24 -7.00 0.21
CA PHE A 327 4.12 -7.90 -0.02
C PHE A 327 2.90 -7.48 0.80
N ASN A 328 1.93 -6.91 0.13
CA ASN A 328 0.67 -6.48 0.73
C ASN A 328 -0.37 -7.58 0.60
N THR A 329 -0.62 -8.31 1.68
CA THR A 329 -1.53 -9.47 1.76
C THR A 329 -2.97 -9.09 2.09
N ARG A 330 -3.36 -7.89 1.75
CA ARG A 330 -4.67 -7.32 2.04
C ARG A 330 -5.23 -6.62 0.82
N ILE A 331 -6.53 -6.35 0.89
CA ILE A 331 -7.19 -5.52 -0.11
C ILE A 331 -6.57 -4.11 -0.15
N GLY A 332 -6.24 -3.65 -1.33
CA GLY A 332 -5.77 -2.29 -1.58
C GLY A 332 -6.93 -1.31 -1.78
N GLN A 333 -6.72 -0.03 -1.50
CA GLN A 333 -7.72 1.00 -1.80
C GLN A 333 -7.97 1.12 -3.31
N PHE A 334 -6.96 0.86 -4.12
CA PHE A 334 -7.02 1.00 -5.57
C PHE A 334 -8.11 0.12 -6.20
N ILE A 335 -8.24 -1.15 -5.77
CA ILE A 335 -9.25 -2.05 -6.29
C ILE A 335 -10.69 -1.58 -5.95
N ASN A 336 -10.89 -0.93 -4.80
CA ASN A 336 -12.20 -0.37 -4.43
C ASN A 336 -12.60 0.80 -5.34
N ILE A 337 -11.64 1.57 -5.83
CA ILE A 337 -11.90 2.66 -6.78
C ILE A 337 -12.15 2.07 -8.16
N LEU A 338 -11.37 1.07 -8.54
CA LEU A 338 -11.51 0.39 -9.83
C LEU A 338 -12.88 -0.30 -9.98
N ASP A 339 -13.34 -0.96 -8.92
CA ASP A 339 -14.65 -1.64 -8.88
C ASP A 339 -15.84 -0.70 -9.14
N LYS A 340 -15.70 0.59 -8.79
CA LYS A 340 -16.75 1.60 -8.98
C LYS A 340 -16.82 2.18 -10.39
N LEU A 341 -15.89 1.84 -11.26
CA LEU A 341 -15.91 2.34 -12.63
C LEU A 341 -17.06 1.69 -13.42
N PRO A 342 -17.68 2.44 -14.33
CA PRO A 342 -18.75 1.88 -15.19
C PRO A 342 -18.31 0.59 -15.87
N GLY A 343 -19.16 -0.42 -15.83
CA GLY A 343 -18.92 -1.72 -16.44
C GLY A 343 -18.00 -2.66 -15.65
N ASN A 344 -17.38 -2.19 -14.56
CA ASN A 344 -16.64 -3.06 -13.65
C ASN A 344 -17.59 -3.67 -12.61
N ASN A 345 -17.34 -4.92 -12.24
CA ASN A 345 -18.13 -5.65 -11.26
C ASN A 345 -17.28 -6.71 -10.57
N ILE A 346 -16.31 -6.26 -9.77
CA ILE A 346 -15.30 -7.13 -9.16
C ILE A 346 -15.86 -7.81 -7.92
N PHE A 347 -16.19 -7.01 -6.91
CA PHE A 347 -16.55 -7.55 -5.59
C PHE A 347 -17.90 -8.25 -5.58
N ASN A 348 -18.88 -7.69 -6.26
CA ASN A 348 -20.20 -8.32 -6.35
C ASN A 348 -20.15 -9.66 -7.10
N ASN A 349 -19.34 -9.76 -8.17
CA ASN A 349 -19.16 -11.02 -8.89
C ASN A 349 -18.43 -12.05 -8.02
N ILE A 350 -17.35 -11.66 -7.32
CA ILE A 350 -16.65 -12.56 -6.38
C ILE A 350 -17.61 -13.04 -5.29
N GLY A 351 -18.41 -12.14 -4.70
CA GLY A 351 -19.39 -12.47 -3.66
C GLY A 351 -20.50 -13.42 -4.14
N ASN A 352 -20.83 -13.39 -5.43
CA ASN A 352 -21.79 -14.29 -6.08
C ASN A 352 -21.14 -15.47 -6.81
N GLU A 353 -19.87 -15.73 -6.54
CA GLU A 353 -19.08 -16.83 -7.15
C GLU A 353 -19.00 -16.78 -8.69
N LYS A 354 -19.11 -15.59 -9.26
CA LYS A 354 -18.96 -15.33 -10.68
C LYS A 354 -17.56 -14.80 -10.99
N GLU A 355 -17.17 -14.91 -12.25
CA GLU A 355 -15.93 -14.29 -12.72
C GLU A 355 -16.01 -12.76 -12.60
N PRO A 356 -15.00 -12.11 -12.02
CA PRO A 356 -14.92 -10.65 -11.96
C PRO A 356 -14.87 -10.03 -13.36
N GLU A 357 -15.59 -8.93 -13.53
CA GLU A 357 -15.58 -8.16 -14.78
C GLU A 357 -14.81 -6.86 -14.59
N ILE A 358 -13.83 -6.61 -15.46
CA ILE A 358 -13.04 -5.38 -15.51
C ILE A 358 -13.00 -4.90 -16.96
N THR A 359 -13.88 -3.96 -17.29
CA THR A 359 -14.01 -3.38 -18.64
C THR A 359 -13.30 -2.04 -18.74
N ASN A 360 -13.09 -1.35 -17.62
CA ASN A 360 -12.40 -0.08 -17.55
C ASN A 360 -11.27 -0.15 -16.55
N HIS A 361 -10.14 0.40 -16.93
CA HIS A 361 -8.94 0.54 -16.10
C HIS A 361 -8.86 1.94 -15.51
N LEU A 362 -8.11 2.08 -14.43
CA LEU A 362 -7.95 3.30 -13.65
C LEU A 362 -6.49 3.75 -13.69
N LEU A 363 -6.27 5.01 -13.99
CA LEU A 363 -5.05 5.70 -13.63
C LEU A 363 -5.37 6.72 -12.53
N TRP A 364 -4.76 6.54 -11.38
CA TRP A 364 -4.77 7.50 -10.29
C TRP A 364 -3.43 8.24 -10.30
N GLY A 365 -3.45 9.47 -10.78
CA GLY A 365 -2.27 10.32 -10.89
C GLY A 365 -2.34 11.49 -9.93
N CYS A 366 -1.20 11.87 -9.36
CA CYS A 366 -1.06 13.08 -8.58
C CYS A 366 -0.25 14.08 -9.41
N THR A 367 -0.92 15.13 -9.88
CA THR A 367 -0.29 16.21 -10.63
C THR A 367 -0.05 17.41 -9.75
N GLN A 368 1.12 18.02 -9.86
CA GLN A 368 1.48 19.21 -9.10
C GLN A 368 1.20 20.49 -9.91
N LEU A 369 0.69 21.51 -9.19
CA LEU A 369 0.49 22.82 -9.76
C LEU A 369 1.83 23.53 -10.01
N LYS A 370 1.90 24.35 -11.06
CA LYS A 370 3.09 25.16 -11.38
C LYS A 370 3.42 26.13 -10.23
N PRO A 371 4.72 26.39 -9.94
CA PRO A 371 5.09 27.41 -8.99
C PRO A 371 4.59 28.80 -9.43
N GLY A 372 4.18 29.59 -8.46
CA GLY A 372 3.69 30.93 -8.74
C GLY A 372 2.51 31.33 -7.85
N ILE A 373 1.88 32.45 -8.19
CA ILE A 373 0.64 32.90 -7.55
C ILE A 373 -0.49 32.61 -8.52
N VAL A 374 -1.48 31.84 -8.08
CA VAL A 374 -2.71 31.61 -8.87
C VAL A 374 -3.44 32.93 -9.05
N LYS A 375 -3.45 33.46 -10.27
CA LYS A 375 -4.10 34.74 -10.61
C LYS A 375 -5.54 34.56 -11.03
N ASP A 376 -5.82 33.47 -11.73
CA ASP A 376 -7.17 33.20 -12.25
C ASP A 376 -7.40 31.68 -12.42
N ILE A 377 -8.65 31.27 -12.35
CA ILE A 377 -9.12 29.90 -12.57
C ILE A 377 -10.35 29.98 -13.46
N LYS A 378 -10.26 29.49 -14.69
CA LYS A 378 -11.36 29.54 -15.69
C LYS A 378 -11.69 28.12 -16.17
N ASN A 379 -12.97 27.90 -16.42
CA ASN A 379 -13.49 26.67 -17.04
C ASN A 379 -13.02 25.39 -16.31
N ILE A 380 -12.88 25.44 -15.00
CA ILE A 380 -12.39 24.29 -14.20
C ILE A 380 -13.35 23.10 -14.28
N GLU A 381 -14.64 23.36 -14.55
CA GLU A 381 -15.69 22.37 -14.74
C GLU A 381 -15.39 21.39 -15.87
N VAL A 382 -14.58 21.74 -16.84
CA VAL A 382 -14.16 20.85 -17.93
C VAL A 382 -13.26 19.72 -17.41
N VAL A 383 -12.59 19.98 -16.30
CA VAL A 383 -11.65 19.03 -15.67
C VAL A 383 -12.32 18.28 -14.52
N ASP A 384 -13.47 18.76 -14.03
CA ASP A 384 -14.17 18.18 -12.85
C ASP A 384 -14.43 16.67 -12.98
N LYS A 385 -14.72 16.19 -14.20
CA LYS A 385 -14.91 14.76 -14.46
C LYS A 385 -13.67 13.90 -14.15
N TYR A 386 -12.48 14.50 -14.13
CA TYR A 386 -11.21 13.82 -13.84
C TYR A 386 -10.72 14.06 -12.40
N LEU A 387 -11.37 14.96 -11.66
CA LEU A 387 -10.86 15.49 -10.40
C LEU A 387 -11.56 14.89 -9.19
N ASN A 388 -10.77 14.29 -8.32
CA ASN A 388 -11.23 13.75 -7.05
C ASN A 388 -11.08 14.76 -5.91
N TYR A 389 -11.59 15.92 -5.84
CA TYR A 389 -11.46 16.94 -4.76
C TYR A 389 -10.79 18.25 -5.14
N LEU A 390 -11.11 18.85 -6.29
CA LEU A 390 -10.49 20.12 -6.65
C LEU A 390 -11.07 21.34 -5.94
N ASN A 391 -12.37 21.35 -5.74
CA ASN A 391 -13.09 22.57 -5.40
C ASN A 391 -12.65 23.24 -4.08
N ASP A 392 -12.01 22.49 -3.16
CA ASP A 392 -11.57 23.05 -1.89
C ASP A 392 -10.08 23.43 -1.84
N LYS A 393 -9.27 23.10 -2.86
CA LYS A 393 -7.82 23.17 -2.73
C LYS A 393 -7.16 24.27 -3.53
N ILE A 394 -7.67 24.65 -4.70
CA ILE A 394 -7.07 25.68 -5.53
C ILE A 394 -7.90 26.97 -5.39
N LYS A 395 -7.24 28.03 -4.94
CA LYS A 395 -7.88 29.35 -4.76
C LYS A 395 -7.06 30.43 -5.44
N ILE A 396 -7.74 31.43 -6.00
CA ILE A 396 -7.09 32.65 -6.50
C ILE A 396 -6.33 33.31 -5.34
N GLY A 397 -5.12 33.76 -5.62
CA GLY A 397 -4.19 34.30 -4.62
C GLY A 397 -3.32 33.24 -3.90
N MET A 398 -3.55 31.94 -4.15
CA MET A 398 -2.75 30.88 -3.58
C MET A 398 -1.32 30.97 -4.09
N LYS A 399 -0.35 31.01 -3.18
CA LYS A 399 1.08 30.96 -3.51
C LYS A 399 1.55 29.52 -3.53
N ILE A 400 1.95 29.04 -4.70
CA ILE A 400 2.51 27.71 -4.91
C ILE A 400 4.03 27.85 -4.87
N PRO A 401 4.73 27.19 -3.93
CA PRO A 401 6.17 27.33 -3.79
C PRO A 401 6.92 26.64 -4.95
N GLU A 402 8.11 27.13 -5.26
CA GLU A 402 9.02 26.54 -6.27
C GLU A 402 9.41 25.10 -5.92
N PHE A 403 9.51 24.81 -4.61
CA PHE A 403 9.87 23.48 -4.12
C PHE A 403 8.76 22.94 -3.22
N GLN A 404 8.19 21.82 -3.63
CA GLN A 404 7.20 21.11 -2.86
C GLN A 404 7.83 19.80 -2.35
N ASN A 405 7.76 19.55 -1.07
CA ASN A 405 8.18 18.26 -0.53
C ASN A 405 6.98 17.31 -0.43
N LEU A 406 7.24 16.00 -0.39
CA LEU A 406 6.21 14.95 -0.28
C LEU A 406 5.24 15.14 0.91
N GLN A 407 5.63 15.91 1.91
CA GLN A 407 4.79 16.21 3.07
C GLN A 407 3.77 17.33 2.79
N ASN A 408 4.02 18.16 1.76
CA ASN A 408 3.14 19.26 1.38
C ASN A 408 2.19 18.88 0.23
N LYS A 409 1.37 17.86 0.44
CA LYS A 409 0.29 17.46 -0.50
C LYS A 409 -0.75 18.57 -0.78
N LYS A 410 -0.57 19.75 -0.21
CA LYS A 410 -1.51 20.89 -0.35
C LYS A 410 -1.61 21.41 -1.78
N PHE A 411 -0.60 21.18 -2.60
CA PHE A 411 -0.48 21.76 -3.94
C PHE A 411 -0.55 20.71 -5.05
N SER A 412 -0.85 19.46 -4.70
CA SER A 412 -1.05 18.40 -5.67
C SER A 412 -2.53 18.16 -5.92
N VAL A 413 -2.85 17.86 -7.14
CA VAL A 413 -4.19 17.53 -7.62
C VAL A 413 -4.23 16.05 -7.96
N ASN A 414 -5.20 15.32 -7.45
CA ASN A 414 -5.39 13.93 -7.79
C ASN A 414 -6.32 13.82 -9.01
N LEU A 415 -5.84 13.17 -10.05
CA LEU A 415 -6.61 12.84 -11.24
C LEU A 415 -7.02 11.37 -11.20
N ASN A 416 -8.28 11.09 -11.47
CA ASN A 416 -8.79 9.76 -11.74
C ASN A 416 -9.13 9.68 -13.23
N ILE A 417 -8.29 9.00 -13.96
CA ILE A 417 -8.45 8.81 -15.40
C ILE A 417 -8.92 7.39 -15.64
N THR A 418 -9.82 7.22 -16.56
CA THR A 418 -10.32 5.90 -16.98
C THR A 418 -10.01 5.64 -18.44
N GLY A 419 -9.82 4.39 -18.79
CA GLY A 419 -9.60 3.91 -20.15
C GLY A 419 -9.82 2.40 -20.22
N ARG A 420 -10.07 1.87 -21.40
CA ARG A 420 -10.29 0.43 -21.63
C ARG A 420 -8.98 -0.34 -21.69
N ASP A 421 -7.91 0.35 -22.03
CA ASP A 421 -6.56 -0.18 -22.14
C ASP A 421 -5.52 0.87 -21.70
N GLN A 422 -4.26 0.48 -21.71
CA GLN A 422 -3.16 1.33 -21.25
C GLN A 422 -3.00 2.56 -22.16
N GLN A 423 -3.19 2.44 -23.48
CA GLN A 423 -3.02 3.54 -24.40
C GLN A 423 -4.10 4.62 -24.16
N GLU A 424 -5.36 4.22 -24.03
CA GLU A 424 -6.47 5.14 -23.76
C GLU A 424 -6.30 5.84 -22.41
N LEU A 425 -5.84 5.12 -21.36
CA LEU A 425 -5.49 5.73 -20.07
C LEU A 425 -4.46 6.85 -20.24
N PHE A 426 -3.45 6.65 -21.07
CA PHE A 426 -2.36 7.59 -21.25
C PHE A 426 -2.78 8.83 -22.02
N ASP A 427 -3.55 8.65 -23.06
CA ASP A 427 -4.05 9.75 -23.85
C ASP A 427 -5.01 10.60 -23.01
N ASN A 428 -5.93 9.97 -22.29
CA ASN A 428 -6.84 10.65 -21.38
C ASN A 428 -6.10 11.39 -20.25
N TYR A 429 -4.99 10.82 -19.71
CA TYR A 429 -4.18 11.50 -18.70
C TYR A 429 -3.48 12.72 -19.24
N LYS A 430 -2.88 12.65 -20.44
CA LYS A 430 -2.24 13.81 -21.09
C LYS A 430 -3.24 14.94 -21.32
N ASP A 431 -4.41 14.59 -21.84
CA ASP A 431 -5.48 15.57 -22.10
C ASP A 431 -5.95 16.21 -20.81
N ALA A 432 -6.24 15.43 -19.77
CA ALA A 432 -6.69 15.95 -18.48
C ALA A 432 -5.63 16.86 -17.83
N ASN A 433 -4.36 16.48 -17.90
CA ASN A 433 -3.25 17.27 -17.35
C ASN A 433 -3.10 18.60 -18.11
N GLN A 434 -3.17 18.57 -19.44
CA GLN A 434 -3.11 19.77 -20.26
C GLN A 434 -4.30 20.69 -20.00
N LEU A 435 -5.50 20.15 -19.93
CA LEU A 435 -6.72 20.93 -19.61
C LEU A 435 -6.58 21.58 -18.23
N LEU A 436 -6.14 20.85 -17.20
CA LEU A 436 -5.93 21.41 -15.87
C LEU A 436 -4.97 22.62 -15.89
N HIS A 437 -3.84 22.48 -16.57
CA HIS A 437 -2.88 23.58 -16.65
C HIS A 437 -3.37 24.78 -17.47
N ASN A 438 -4.25 24.56 -18.45
CA ASN A 438 -4.87 25.62 -19.22
C ASN A 438 -5.95 26.39 -18.43
N CYS A 439 -6.59 25.72 -17.46
CA CYS A 439 -7.59 26.36 -16.58
C CYS A 439 -6.99 27.32 -15.56
N ILE A 440 -5.68 27.22 -15.26
CA ILE A 440 -5.03 27.96 -14.17
C ILE A 440 -4.02 28.96 -14.75
N THR A 441 -4.19 30.23 -14.43
CA THR A 441 -3.22 31.29 -14.73
C THR A 441 -2.39 31.60 -13.49
N TYR A 442 -1.06 31.66 -13.65
CA TYR A 442 -0.10 31.92 -12.57
C TYR A 442 0.52 33.32 -12.66
#